data_ac9e040d9570ee5371d91f307b63ad7e
#
_entry.id   ac9e040d9570ee5371d91f307b63ad7e
#
_cell.length_a   1.000
_cell.length_b   1.000
_cell.length_c   1.000
_cell.angle_alpha   90.00
_cell.angle_beta   90.00
_cell.angle_gamma   90.00
#
_symmetry.space_group_name_H-M   'P 1'
#
loop_
_entity.id
_entity.type
_entity.pdbx_description
1 polymer ?
#
loop_
_entity_poly.entity_id
_entity_poly.type
_entity_poly.pdbx_seq_one_letter_code
_entity_poly.pdbx_strand_id
1 'polypeptide(L)'
;ALKAYDRHSESHNKNGVYAMQMDLDGKRHFSFSLDAIPVKDSRYLNAHLDYKEWLFKRSYYNRLFKLPGNKLDMYKGAAGDGFVRNLNQVRAVVIEVADINGNTSTLEFFVKETVKKIKPKAELHNYYLFHNHPNLIVRDDFEVYFPENSLYLDELVHIDLVSDRSAGYYSDVLKLHSKLVPLHRPINIALRIKDPSLLSDKDRSRLFIGHCDKNGRV
;
A
#
# COMPACT_ATOMS: atom_id res chain seq x y z
N ALA A 1 3.12 2.01 -12.97
CA ALA A 1 4.37 1.75 -12.26
C ALA A 1 5.43 1.24 -13.21
N LEU A 2 6.69 1.60 -13.00
CA LEU A 2 7.84 1.20 -13.82
C LEU A 2 8.85 0.43 -12.97
N LYS A 3 9.37 -0.68 -13.51
CA LYS A 3 10.47 -1.42 -12.93
C LYS A 3 11.77 -1.00 -13.59
N ALA A 4 12.65 -0.40 -12.81
CA ALA A 4 13.98 0.01 -13.24
C ALA A 4 15.00 -0.33 -12.16
N TYR A 5 16.23 -0.61 -12.58
CA TYR A 5 17.35 -0.88 -11.69
C TYR A 5 18.59 -0.15 -12.13
N ASP A 6 19.40 0.19 -11.18
CA ASP A 6 20.79 0.50 -11.38
C ASP A 6 21.66 -0.73 -11.04
N ARG A 7 22.80 -0.89 -11.70
CA ARG A 7 23.80 -1.91 -11.40
C ARG A 7 25.15 -1.26 -11.29
N HIS A 8 25.82 -1.48 -10.18
CA HIS A 8 27.24 -1.16 -10.06
C HIS A 8 28.07 -2.07 -10.95
N SER A 9 29.07 -1.56 -11.65
CA SER A 9 29.77 -2.12 -12.81
C SER A 9 30.15 -3.61 -12.75
N GLU A 10 30.46 -4.15 -11.59
CA GLU A 10 30.85 -5.58 -11.44
C GLU A 10 29.91 -6.36 -10.49
N SER A 11 28.86 -5.73 -9.99
CA SER A 11 27.95 -6.35 -9.04
C SER A 11 26.72 -6.92 -9.73
N HIS A 12 26.33 -8.13 -9.35
CA HIS A 12 25.04 -8.69 -9.74
C HIS A 12 23.86 -8.10 -8.95
N ASN A 13 24.12 -7.27 -7.94
CA ASN A 13 23.09 -6.63 -7.14
C ASN A 13 22.35 -5.58 -7.95
N LYS A 14 21.03 -5.58 -7.78
CA LYS A 14 20.14 -4.59 -8.38
C LYS A 14 19.83 -3.52 -7.33
N ASN A 15 20.29 -2.31 -7.60
CA ASN A 15 20.01 -1.15 -6.76
C ASN A 15 18.79 -0.40 -7.27
N GLY A 16 18.21 0.44 -6.42
CA GLY A 16 17.22 1.44 -6.83
C GLY A 16 17.86 2.50 -7.72
N VAL A 17 17.04 3.08 -8.59
CA VAL A 17 17.44 4.22 -9.41
C VAL A 17 17.49 5.50 -8.57
N TYR A 18 18.38 6.43 -8.94
CA TYR A 18 18.50 7.72 -8.25
C TYR A 18 17.34 8.65 -8.56
N ALA A 19 16.97 8.78 -9.83
CA ALA A 19 15.91 9.67 -10.25
C ALA A 19 15.06 9.05 -11.36
N MET A 20 13.82 9.51 -11.44
CA MET A 20 12.90 9.13 -12.50
C MET A 20 11.97 10.29 -12.81
N GLN A 21 11.71 10.50 -14.09
CA GLN A 21 10.78 11.51 -14.57
C GLN A 21 9.90 10.95 -15.68
N MET A 22 8.66 11.44 -15.75
CA MET A 22 7.71 11.08 -16.80
C MET A 22 7.10 12.33 -17.41
N ASP A 23 7.19 12.43 -18.72
CA ASP A 23 6.60 13.50 -19.51
C ASP A 23 5.45 12.96 -20.35
N LEU A 24 4.39 13.75 -20.47
CA LEU A 24 3.25 13.53 -21.37
C LEU A 24 3.23 14.64 -22.40
N ASP A 25 3.39 14.31 -23.68
CA ASP A 25 3.48 15.26 -24.79
C ASP A 25 4.49 16.40 -24.51
N GLY A 26 5.65 16.05 -23.98
CA GLY A 26 6.72 16.98 -23.66
C GLY A 26 6.51 17.82 -22.39
N LYS A 27 5.40 17.60 -21.66
CA LYS A 27 5.15 18.28 -20.39
C LYS A 27 5.40 17.37 -19.21
N ARG A 28 6.20 17.84 -18.22
CA ARG A 28 6.47 17.10 -17.00
C ARG A 28 5.18 16.76 -16.25
N HIS A 29 4.96 15.46 -16.05
CA HIS A 29 3.82 14.92 -15.36
C HIS A 29 4.19 14.35 -13.96
N PHE A 30 5.40 13.81 -13.85
CA PHE A 30 5.90 13.22 -12.61
C PHE A 30 7.42 13.27 -12.55
N SER A 31 7.97 13.49 -11.36
CA SER A 31 9.40 13.33 -11.12
C SER A 31 9.73 13.08 -9.66
N PHE A 32 10.78 12.32 -9.41
CA PHE A 32 11.43 12.22 -8.11
C PHE A 32 12.96 12.14 -8.26
N SER A 33 13.65 12.50 -7.19
CA SER A 33 15.06 12.22 -7.01
C SER A 33 15.33 11.79 -5.56
N LEU A 34 16.15 10.76 -5.38
CA LEU A 34 16.38 10.08 -4.12
C LEU A 34 17.75 10.45 -3.56
N ASP A 35 17.85 11.59 -2.89
CA ASP A 35 19.11 12.00 -2.23
C ASP A 35 19.30 11.26 -0.91
N ALA A 36 18.29 11.29 -0.04
CA ALA A 36 18.29 10.58 1.23
C ALA A 36 16.85 10.36 1.73
N ILE A 37 16.62 9.27 2.44
CA ILE A 37 15.37 9.02 3.16
C ILE A 37 15.70 8.88 4.65
N PRO A 38 15.19 9.76 5.52
CA PRO A 38 15.32 9.59 6.95
C PRO A 38 14.74 8.24 7.41
N VAL A 39 15.39 7.57 8.34
CA VAL A 39 14.93 6.25 8.84
C VAL A 39 13.49 6.29 9.33
N LYS A 40 13.08 7.37 10.01
CA LYS A 40 11.71 7.59 10.48
C LYS A 40 10.68 7.61 9.35
N ASP A 41 11.08 7.98 8.13
CA ASP A 41 10.22 8.15 6.96
C ASP A 41 10.29 6.94 6.01
N SER A 42 11.16 5.96 6.28
CA SER A 42 11.39 4.78 5.42
C SER A 42 10.11 3.99 5.13
N ARG A 43 9.15 3.97 6.06
CA ARG A 43 7.87 3.29 5.86
C ARG A 43 7.02 3.89 4.72
N TYR A 44 7.24 5.16 4.36
CA TYR A 44 6.56 5.77 3.21
C TYR A 44 7.00 5.19 1.85
N LEU A 45 8.10 4.43 1.81
CA LEU A 45 8.46 3.66 0.61
C LEU A 45 7.39 2.65 0.20
N ASN A 46 6.60 2.13 1.14
CA ASN A 46 5.45 1.27 0.83
C ASN A 46 4.40 1.97 -0.04
N ALA A 47 4.33 3.31 0.03
CA ALA A 47 3.46 4.12 -0.80
C ALA A 47 4.10 4.54 -2.13
N HIS A 48 5.44 4.51 -2.24
CA HIS A 48 6.16 4.79 -3.47
C HIS A 48 6.19 3.58 -4.40
N LEU A 49 6.35 2.39 -3.84
CA LEU A 49 6.41 1.15 -4.60
C LEU A 49 5.01 0.58 -4.88
N ASP A 50 4.89 -0.22 -5.94
CA ASP A 50 3.74 -1.11 -6.08
C ASP A 50 3.82 -2.18 -4.99
N TYR A 51 3.06 -1.95 -3.92
CA TYR A 51 3.12 -2.79 -2.71
C TYR A 51 2.74 -4.24 -2.98
N LYS A 52 1.82 -4.50 -3.90
CA LYS A 52 1.41 -5.85 -4.30
C LYS A 52 2.55 -6.61 -4.97
N GLU A 53 3.22 -5.99 -5.93
CA GLU A 53 4.37 -6.60 -6.61
C GLU A 53 5.54 -6.84 -5.65
N TRP A 54 5.78 -5.88 -4.74
CA TRP A 54 6.79 -6.06 -3.70
C TRP A 54 6.44 -7.21 -2.74
N LEU A 55 5.19 -7.26 -2.25
CA LEU A 55 4.78 -8.24 -1.25
C LEU A 55 4.85 -9.69 -1.78
N PHE A 56 4.38 -9.93 -3.01
CA PHE A 56 4.28 -11.27 -3.56
C PHE A 56 5.50 -11.71 -4.36
N LYS A 57 6.16 -10.80 -5.04
CA LYS A 57 7.24 -11.13 -5.96
C LYS A 57 8.60 -10.56 -5.56
N ARG A 58 8.66 -9.80 -4.47
CA ARG A 58 9.86 -9.04 -4.08
C ARG A 58 10.39 -8.19 -5.22
N SER A 59 9.49 -7.64 -6.01
CA SER A 59 9.80 -6.86 -7.21
C SER A 59 9.50 -5.39 -6.97
N TYR A 60 10.47 -4.54 -7.28
CA TYR A 60 10.42 -3.11 -6.99
C TYR A 60 9.95 -2.37 -8.24
N TYR A 61 8.65 -2.11 -8.30
CA TYR A 61 8.04 -1.23 -9.29
C TYR A 61 7.79 0.14 -8.66
N ASN A 62 8.42 1.17 -9.19
CA ASN A 62 8.20 2.55 -8.74
C ASN A 62 6.86 3.06 -9.30
N ARG A 63 6.01 3.64 -8.46
CA ARG A 63 4.82 4.36 -8.91
C ARG A 63 5.25 5.64 -9.61
N LEU A 64 4.60 5.97 -10.71
CA LEU A 64 4.80 7.22 -11.45
C LEU A 64 3.81 8.29 -11.01
N PHE A 65 3.49 8.30 -9.72
CA PHE A 65 2.63 9.27 -9.05
C PHE A 65 2.81 9.16 -7.54
N LYS A 66 2.45 10.24 -6.84
CA LYS A 66 2.51 10.30 -5.38
C LYS A 66 1.13 9.97 -4.78
N LEU A 67 1.05 9.02 -3.87
CA LEU A 67 -0.16 8.80 -3.08
C LEU A 67 -0.39 9.97 -2.10
N PRO A 68 -1.65 10.35 -1.82
CA PRO A 68 -1.97 11.50 -0.96
C PRO A 68 -1.31 11.46 0.41
N GLY A 69 -1.30 10.30 1.07
CA GLY A 69 -0.69 10.10 2.37
C GLY A 69 0.83 9.86 2.36
N ASN A 70 1.50 9.92 1.20
CA ASN A 70 2.95 9.78 1.12
C ASN A 70 3.63 11.13 1.40
N LYS A 71 4.41 11.20 2.48
CA LYS A 71 5.09 12.43 2.93
C LYS A 71 6.59 12.47 2.59
N LEU A 72 7.09 11.56 1.74
CA LEU A 72 8.48 11.62 1.28
C LEU A 72 8.75 12.93 0.52
N ASP A 73 9.86 13.54 0.83
CA ASP A 73 10.34 14.79 0.20
C ASP A 73 11.24 14.52 -1.03
N MET A 74 11.01 13.44 -1.72
CA MET A 74 11.77 13.08 -2.92
C MET A 74 11.07 13.53 -4.22
N TYR A 75 9.80 13.90 -4.14
CA TYR A 75 9.02 14.31 -5.32
C TYR A 75 9.30 15.77 -5.65
N LYS A 76 9.91 16.03 -6.79
CA LYS A 76 10.31 17.37 -7.23
C LYS A 76 9.35 17.87 -8.32
N GLY A 77 8.71 19.01 -8.08
CA GLY A 77 7.78 19.62 -9.04
C GLY A 77 6.46 18.84 -9.20
N ALA A 78 6.21 18.26 -10.35
CA ALA A 78 4.98 17.51 -10.63
C ALA A 78 4.99 16.16 -9.91
N ALA A 79 4.02 15.94 -9.03
CA ALA A 79 3.89 14.69 -8.27
C ALA A 79 2.97 13.64 -8.94
N GLY A 80 2.18 14.06 -9.94
CA GLY A 80 1.17 13.23 -10.60
C GLY A 80 0.07 12.77 -9.62
N ASP A 81 -1.04 12.33 -10.16
CA ASP A 81 -2.16 11.77 -9.38
C ASP A 81 -2.50 10.32 -9.79
N GLY A 82 -1.67 9.73 -10.64
CA GLY A 82 -1.85 8.37 -11.14
C GLY A 82 -2.76 8.26 -12.35
N PHE A 83 -3.32 9.37 -12.85
CA PHE A 83 -4.23 9.38 -13.98
C PHE A 83 -3.62 10.07 -15.19
N VAL A 84 -3.71 9.43 -16.35
CA VAL A 84 -3.47 10.04 -17.64
C VAL A 84 -4.83 10.40 -18.24
N ARG A 85 -5.07 11.70 -18.46
CA ARG A 85 -6.36 12.21 -18.95
C ARG A 85 -6.29 12.52 -20.43
N ASN A 86 -7.47 12.77 -21.05
CA ASN A 86 -7.61 13.15 -22.46
C ASN A 86 -6.99 12.14 -23.43
N LEU A 87 -7.29 10.86 -23.20
CA LEU A 87 -6.84 9.73 -24.02
C LEU A 87 -7.71 9.50 -25.29
N ASN A 88 -8.67 10.40 -25.59
CA ASN A 88 -9.41 10.41 -26.84
C ASN A 88 -8.49 10.60 -28.06
N GLN A 89 -7.31 11.12 -27.86
CA GLN A 89 -6.21 11.20 -28.82
C GLN A 89 -4.98 10.45 -28.30
N VAL A 90 -4.08 10.11 -29.23
CA VAL A 90 -2.81 9.48 -28.88
C VAL A 90 -1.94 10.47 -28.10
N ARG A 91 -1.37 10.03 -26.98
CA ARG A 91 -0.47 10.82 -26.14
C ARG A 91 0.92 10.17 -26.15
N ALA A 92 1.95 10.98 -26.35
CA ALA A 92 3.33 10.53 -26.22
C ALA A 92 3.75 10.50 -24.74
N VAL A 93 4.37 9.40 -24.32
CA VAL A 93 4.92 9.22 -22.98
C VAL A 93 6.42 9.02 -23.10
N VAL A 94 7.18 9.81 -22.39
CA VAL A 94 8.64 9.67 -22.26
C VAL A 94 8.95 9.50 -20.79
N ILE A 95 9.64 8.41 -20.45
CA ILE A 95 10.12 8.15 -19.09
C ILE A 95 11.65 8.09 -19.14
N GLU A 96 12.27 8.94 -18.36
CA GLU A 96 13.72 8.94 -18.17
C GLU A 96 14.07 8.48 -16.77
N VAL A 97 15.06 7.63 -16.66
CA VAL A 97 15.58 7.09 -15.40
C VAL A 97 17.06 7.42 -15.34
N ALA A 98 17.52 7.90 -14.19
CA ALA A 98 18.93 8.26 -13.99
C ALA A 98 19.54 7.54 -12.78
N ASP A 99 20.83 7.23 -12.87
CA ASP A 99 21.65 6.86 -11.72
C ASP A 99 22.23 8.10 -11.02
N ILE A 100 22.96 7.90 -9.92
CA ILE A 100 23.58 9.00 -9.16
C ILE A 100 24.72 9.70 -9.93
N ASN A 101 25.29 9.04 -10.93
CA ASN A 101 26.39 9.57 -11.76
C ASN A 101 25.90 10.35 -12.97
N GLY A 102 24.57 10.40 -13.16
CA GLY A 102 23.94 11.11 -14.29
C GLY A 102 23.81 10.28 -15.57
N ASN A 103 24.10 8.97 -15.53
CA ASN A 103 23.79 8.10 -16.67
C ASN A 103 22.28 7.93 -16.76
N THR A 104 21.73 8.02 -17.97
CA THR A 104 20.29 7.99 -18.20
C THR A 104 19.88 6.85 -19.13
N SER A 105 18.66 6.37 -18.94
CA SER A 105 17.97 5.45 -19.84
C SER A 105 16.56 5.98 -20.09
N THR A 106 16.12 5.95 -21.36
CA THR A 106 14.84 6.50 -21.77
C THR A 106 13.93 5.40 -22.32
N LEU A 107 12.65 5.47 -21.94
CA LEU A 107 11.57 4.63 -22.47
C LEU A 107 10.52 5.54 -23.10
N GLU A 108 10.25 5.36 -24.38
CA GLU A 108 9.26 6.12 -25.13
C GLU A 108 8.17 5.22 -25.67
N PHE A 109 6.91 5.63 -25.51
CA PHE A 109 5.75 4.91 -26.04
C PHE A 109 4.53 5.84 -26.17
N PHE A 110 3.51 5.33 -26.81
CA PHE A 110 2.25 6.04 -26.98
C PHE A 110 1.13 5.37 -26.21
N VAL A 111 0.23 6.17 -25.65
CA VAL A 111 -0.99 5.70 -24.97
C VAL A 111 -2.23 6.27 -25.63
N LYS A 112 -3.27 5.46 -25.68
CA LYS A 112 -4.58 5.84 -26.23
C LYS A 112 -5.67 5.12 -25.45
N GLU A 113 -6.83 5.73 -25.32
CA GLU A 113 -8.00 5.10 -24.74
C GLU A 113 -8.42 3.88 -25.56
N THR A 114 -8.82 2.82 -24.87
CA THR A 114 -9.42 1.65 -25.49
C THR A 114 -10.92 1.61 -25.23
N VAL A 115 -11.68 1.24 -26.24
CA VAL A 115 -13.14 1.01 -26.10
C VAL A 115 -13.48 -0.27 -25.34
N LYS A 116 -12.51 -1.09 -25.00
CA LYS A 116 -12.72 -2.31 -24.22
C LYS A 116 -13.14 -1.98 -22.80
N LYS A 117 -14.43 -2.15 -22.49
CA LYS A 117 -14.95 -2.02 -21.13
C LYS A 117 -14.46 -3.19 -20.30
N ILE A 118 -13.60 -2.90 -19.33
CA ILE A 118 -13.22 -3.87 -18.31
C ILE A 118 -14.33 -3.84 -17.25
N LYS A 119 -15.03 -4.97 -17.06
CA LYS A 119 -15.96 -5.10 -15.94
C LYS A 119 -15.12 -5.22 -14.66
N PRO A 120 -15.23 -4.28 -13.72
CA PRO A 120 -14.55 -4.43 -12.45
C PRO A 120 -15.10 -5.67 -11.74
N LYS A 121 -14.21 -6.43 -11.11
CA LYS A 121 -14.64 -7.50 -10.22
C LYS A 121 -15.34 -6.86 -9.03
N ALA A 122 -16.59 -7.25 -8.79
CA ALA A 122 -17.30 -6.79 -7.59
C ALA A 122 -16.58 -7.36 -6.36
N GLU A 123 -16.03 -6.49 -5.55
CA GLU A 123 -15.48 -6.82 -4.25
C GLU A 123 -16.48 -6.36 -3.20
N LEU A 124 -16.70 -7.18 -2.17
CA LEU A 124 -17.54 -6.78 -1.05
C LEU A 124 -16.75 -5.82 -0.17
N HIS A 125 -17.32 -4.64 0.06
CA HIS A 125 -16.79 -3.64 0.99
C HIS A 125 -17.90 -3.22 1.93
N ASN A 126 -17.58 -3.01 3.20
CA ASN A 126 -18.56 -2.59 4.20
C ASN A 126 -18.17 -1.32 4.95
N TYR A 127 -16.95 -0.83 4.75
CA TYR A 127 -16.48 0.42 5.33
C TYR A 127 -15.66 1.23 4.33
N TYR A 128 -15.75 2.55 4.45
CA TYR A 128 -14.90 3.52 3.77
C TYR A 128 -14.00 4.19 4.82
N LEU A 129 -12.69 4.10 4.64
CA LEU A 129 -11.71 4.66 5.56
C LEU A 129 -10.99 5.84 4.91
N PHE A 130 -10.88 6.92 5.66
CA PHE A 130 -10.15 8.13 5.24
C PHE A 130 -8.69 8.03 5.67
N HIS A 131 -7.77 8.37 4.77
CA HIS A 131 -6.33 8.31 5.06
C HIS A 131 -5.86 9.40 6.02
N ASN A 132 -6.49 10.58 5.97
CA ASN A 132 -6.11 11.79 6.70
C ASN A 132 -6.98 12.10 7.92
N HIS A 133 -7.81 11.14 8.35
CA HIS A 133 -8.64 11.24 9.55
C HIS A 133 -8.51 9.96 10.38
N PRO A 134 -8.74 10.03 11.69
CA PRO A 134 -8.94 8.81 12.47
C PRO A 134 -10.23 8.11 12.02
N ASN A 135 -10.19 6.78 11.98
CA ASN A 135 -11.36 5.97 11.67
C ASN A 135 -11.60 4.99 12.81
N LEU A 136 -12.80 4.98 13.35
CA LEU A 136 -13.23 4.08 14.40
C LEU A 136 -14.40 3.23 13.91
N ILE A 137 -14.26 1.93 13.99
CA ILE A 137 -15.30 0.94 13.67
C ILE A 137 -15.63 0.22 14.96
N VAL A 138 -16.87 0.35 15.43
CA VAL A 138 -17.37 -0.31 16.63
C VAL A 138 -18.51 -1.24 16.25
N ARG A 139 -18.43 -2.47 16.72
CA ARG A 139 -19.45 -3.51 16.66
C ARG A 139 -19.57 -4.17 18.04
N ASP A 140 -20.63 -4.94 18.23
CA ASP A 140 -20.84 -5.59 19.52
C ASP A 140 -19.70 -6.53 19.93
N ASP A 141 -19.01 -7.11 18.94
CA ASP A 141 -18.00 -8.14 19.15
C ASP A 141 -16.56 -7.68 18.85
N PHE A 142 -16.39 -6.51 18.26
CA PHE A 142 -15.06 -5.97 17.97
C PHE A 142 -15.02 -4.44 17.86
N GLU A 143 -13.85 -3.90 18.08
CA GLU A 143 -13.51 -2.51 17.79
C GLU A 143 -12.20 -2.46 17.01
N VAL A 144 -12.14 -1.63 15.96
CA VAL A 144 -10.91 -1.36 15.21
C VAL A 144 -10.75 0.15 15.09
N TYR A 145 -9.61 0.64 15.59
CA TYR A 145 -9.25 2.03 15.50
C TYR A 145 -8.01 2.23 14.61
N PHE A 146 -8.20 3.01 13.56
CA PHE A 146 -7.14 3.47 12.67
C PHE A 146 -6.79 4.91 13.06
N PRO A 147 -5.62 5.16 13.67
CA PRO A 147 -5.15 6.52 13.90
C PRO A 147 -5.08 7.33 12.60
N GLU A 148 -5.15 8.64 12.72
CA GLU A 148 -4.95 9.53 11.58
C GLU A 148 -3.62 9.23 10.87
N ASN A 149 -3.60 9.29 9.54
CA ASN A 149 -2.47 8.93 8.69
C ASN A 149 -2.01 7.47 8.83
N SER A 150 -2.90 6.54 9.16
CA SER A 150 -2.61 5.09 9.12
C SER A 150 -2.60 4.52 7.72
N LEU A 151 -3.30 5.16 6.79
CA LEU A 151 -3.41 4.76 5.38
C LEU A 151 -2.68 5.76 4.47
N TYR A 152 -2.37 5.35 3.24
CA TYR A 152 -1.74 6.22 2.25
C TYR A 152 -2.72 6.85 1.28
N LEU A 153 -3.93 6.30 1.18
CA LEU A 153 -5.06 6.85 0.43
C LEU A 153 -6.36 6.37 1.10
N ASP A 154 -7.47 6.96 0.70
CA ASP A 154 -8.78 6.50 1.14
C ASP A 154 -9.06 5.11 0.60
N GLU A 155 -9.60 4.22 1.41
CA GLU A 155 -9.78 2.82 1.08
C GLU A 155 -11.20 2.33 1.36
N LEU A 156 -11.72 1.56 0.43
CA LEU A 156 -12.89 0.72 0.63
C LEU A 156 -12.44 -0.62 1.19
N VAL A 157 -12.82 -0.95 2.41
CA VAL A 157 -12.37 -2.17 3.08
C VAL A 157 -13.54 -3.09 3.44
N HIS A 158 -13.21 -4.36 3.57
CA HIS A 158 -14.11 -5.36 4.13
C HIS A 158 -13.55 -5.87 5.43
N ILE A 159 -14.29 -5.66 6.53
CA ILE A 159 -13.94 -6.11 7.87
C ILE A 159 -15.10 -6.93 8.39
N ASP A 160 -14.83 -8.17 8.78
CA ASP A 160 -15.87 -9.11 9.19
C ASP A 160 -15.35 -10.07 10.27
N LEU A 161 -16.28 -10.66 11.03
CA LEU A 161 -15.99 -11.72 11.97
C LEU A 161 -16.37 -13.07 11.37
N VAL A 162 -15.48 -14.03 11.53
CA VAL A 162 -15.76 -15.42 11.20
C VAL A 162 -15.85 -16.19 12.50
N SER A 163 -17.01 -16.81 12.71
CA SER A 163 -17.22 -17.63 13.90
C SER A 163 -16.26 -18.83 13.86
N ASP A 164 -15.42 -18.93 14.87
CA ASP A 164 -14.54 -20.06 15.07
C ASP A 164 -14.89 -20.74 16.40
N ARG A 165 -15.11 -22.04 16.34
CA ARG A 165 -15.40 -22.89 17.50
C ARG A 165 -14.24 -23.81 17.87
N SER A 166 -13.07 -23.58 17.29
CA SER A 166 -11.87 -24.35 17.60
C SER A 166 -11.48 -24.20 19.07
N ALA A 167 -10.99 -25.26 19.67
CA ALA A 167 -10.53 -25.24 21.05
C ALA A 167 -9.35 -24.26 21.21
N GLY A 168 -9.42 -23.41 22.23
CA GLY A 168 -8.37 -22.45 22.56
C GLY A 168 -8.65 -21.03 22.07
N TYR A 169 -9.71 -20.80 21.28
CA TYR A 169 -10.12 -19.45 20.91
C TYR A 169 -11.23 -18.91 21.81
N TYR A 170 -10.98 -17.78 22.42
CA TYR A 170 -11.91 -17.09 23.30
C TYR A 170 -12.70 -15.97 22.60
N SER A 171 -12.38 -15.68 21.34
CA SER A 171 -13.11 -14.75 20.48
C SER A 171 -13.36 -15.34 19.10
N ASP A 172 -14.19 -14.69 18.28
CA ASP A 172 -14.24 -14.94 16.86
C ASP A 172 -13.00 -14.43 16.15
N VAL A 173 -12.78 -14.89 14.92
CA VAL A 173 -11.64 -14.48 14.10
C VAL A 173 -12.02 -13.22 13.31
N LEU A 174 -11.35 -12.13 13.59
CA LEU A 174 -11.50 -10.88 12.85
C LEU A 174 -10.74 -10.96 11.54
N LYS A 175 -11.45 -10.84 10.43
CA LYS A 175 -10.88 -10.67 9.10
C LYS A 175 -10.76 -9.18 8.78
N LEU A 176 -9.54 -8.70 8.73
CA LEU A 176 -9.22 -7.34 8.31
C LEU A 176 -8.90 -7.36 6.82
N HIS A 177 -9.81 -6.86 6.01
CA HIS A 177 -9.71 -6.64 4.57
C HIS A 177 -8.63 -7.45 3.84
N SER A 178 -7.54 -6.80 3.42
CA SER A 178 -6.47 -7.41 2.62
C SER A 178 -5.10 -6.94 3.06
N LYS A 179 -4.15 -7.87 3.12
CA LYS A 179 -2.73 -7.56 3.34
C LYS A 179 -2.09 -6.72 2.22
N LEU A 180 -2.84 -6.44 1.14
CA LEU A 180 -2.39 -5.59 0.04
C LEU A 180 -2.53 -4.10 0.33
N VAL A 181 -3.25 -3.74 1.38
CA VAL A 181 -3.36 -2.36 1.87
C VAL A 181 -2.30 -2.15 2.95
N PRO A 182 -1.19 -1.48 2.63
CA PRO A 182 -0.12 -1.26 3.61
C PRO A 182 -0.54 -0.21 4.63
N LEU A 183 -0.26 -0.48 5.89
CA LEU A 183 -0.46 0.47 6.97
C LEU A 183 0.81 1.28 7.23
N HIS A 184 0.69 2.60 7.35
CA HIS A 184 1.78 3.48 7.77
C HIS A 184 1.98 3.44 9.29
N ARG A 185 0.88 3.34 10.04
CA ARG A 185 0.86 3.27 11.51
C ARG A 185 0.21 1.99 11.98
N PRO A 186 0.58 1.48 13.18
CA PRO A 186 -0.18 0.44 13.84
C PRO A 186 -1.64 0.87 14.07
N ILE A 187 -2.53 -0.09 14.06
CA ILE A 187 -3.94 0.06 14.40
C ILE A 187 -4.22 -0.61 15.75
N ASN A 188 -5.26 -0.18 16.43
CA ASN A 188 -5.70 -0.82 17.65
C ASN A 188 -6.90 -1.74 17.33
N ILE A 189 -6.88 -2.93 17.91
CA ILE A 189 -7.93 -3.93 17.75
C ILE A 189 -8.37 -4.37 19.14
N ALA A 190 -9.66 -4.37 19.39
CA ALA A 190 -10.25 -5.02 20.55
C ALA A 190 -11.24 -6.10 20.06
N LEU A 191 -11.18 -7.25 20.69
CA LEU A 191 -12.08 -8.37 20.41
C LEU A 191 -12.84 -8.76 21.68
N ARG A 192 -14.14 -9.00 21.56
CA ARG A 192 -14.95 -9.45 22.67
C ARG A 192 -14.66 -10.91 22.96
N ILE A 193 -14.49 -11.23 24.24
CA ILE A 193 -14.43 -12.60 24.73
C ILE A 193 -15.84 -13.18 24.75
N LYS A 194 -16.06 -14.33 24.11
CA LYS A 194 -17.37 -14.97 23.96
C LYS A 194 -18.00 -15.35 25.30
N ASP A 195 -17.21 -15.98 26.17
CA ASP A 195 -17.65 -16.38 27.48
C ASP A 195 -16.59 -16.06 28.55
N PRO A 196 -16.67 -14.88 29.14
CA PRO A 196 -15.71 -14.47 30.18
C PRO A 196 -15.78 -15.33 31.46
N SER A 197 -16.89 -16.05 31.68
CA SER A 197 -17.07 -16.90 32.88
C SER A 197 -16.18 -18.14 32.86
N LEU A 198 -15.74 -18.58 31.68
CA LEU A 198 -14.83 -19.70 31.50
C LEU A 198 -13.36 -19.38 31.81
N LEU A 199 -13.04 -18.10 32.07
CA LEU A 199 -11.68 -17.65 32.31
C LEU A 199 -11.42 -17.35 33.77
N SER A 200 -10.42 -18.02 34.35
CA SER A 200 -9.85 -17.62 35.63
C SER A 200 -9.10 -16.29 35.50
N ASP A 201 -8.86 -15.58 36.60
CA ASP A 201 -8.05 -14.33 36.58
C ASP A 201 -6.64 -14.58 36.05
N LYS A 202 -6.08 -15.76 36.30
CA LYS A 202 -4.79 -16.20 35.76
C LYS A 202 -4.85 -16.34 34.23
N ASP A 203 -5.92 -16.86 33.67
CA ASP A 203 -6.08 -17.02 32.21
C ASP A 203 -6.29 -15.67 31.55
N ARG A 204 -7.10 -14.78 32.15
CA ARG A 204 -7.31 -13.41 31.64
C ARG A 204 -6.00 -12.64 31.50
N SER A 205 -5.09 -12.78 32.46
CA SER A 205 -3.78 -12.10 32.40
C SER A 205 -2.83 -12.65 31.34
N ARG A 206 -3.16 -13.78 30.70
CA ARG A 206 -2.36 -14.46 29.66
C ARG A 206 -2.97 -14.36 28.27
N LEU A 207 -4.15 -13.74 28.14
CA LEU A 207 -4.76 -13.55 26.83
C LEU A 207 -3.92 -12.62 25.96
N PHE A 208 -3.84 -12.96 24.69
CA PHE A 208 -3.23 -12.13 23.66
C PHE A 208 -4.01 -12.25 22.35
N ILE A 209 -3.90 -11.27 21.48
CA ILE A 209 -4.43 -11.32 20.13
C ILE A 209 -3.35 -11.91 19.23
N GLY A 210 -3.62 -13.10 18.69
CA GLY A 210 -2.73 -13.80 17.78
C GLY A 210 -3.11 -13.59 16.32
N HIS A 211 -2.15 -13.76 15.42
CA HIS A 211 -2.39 -13.80 13.98
C HIS A 211 -2.59 -15.25 13.53
N CYS A 212 -3.77 -15.55 12.97
CA CYS A 212 -4.06 -16.89 12.45
C CYS A 212 -3.59 -17.03 10.99
N ASP A 213 -2.97 -18.15 10.69
CA ASP A 213 -2.69 -18.55 9.31
C ASP A 213 -3.98 -19.01 8.57
N LYS A 214 -3.84 -19.46 7.33
CA LYS A 214 -4.96 -19.97 6.52
C LYS A 214 -5.62 -21.23 7.10
N ASN A 215 -4.93 -21.94 7.99
CA ASN A 215 -5.39 -23.17 8.63
C ASN A 215 -5.92 -22.91 10.05
N GLY A 216 -6.03 -21.64 10.46
CA GLY A 216 -6.46 -21.27 11.81
C GLY A 216 -5.40 -21.52 12.88
N ARG A 217 -4.10 -21.59 12.55
CA ARG A 217 -3.01 -21.74 13.53
C ARG A 217 -2.47 -20.35 13.89
N VAL A 218 -2.29 -20.13 15.19
CA VAL A 218 -1.68 -18.91 15.77
C VAL A 218 -0.18 -19.06 15.81
#